data_fc773de3d9a6f49f2b79d8778bad018a
#
_entry.id   fc773de3d9a6f49f2b79d8778bad018a
#
_cell.length_a   1.000
_cell.length_b   1.000
_cell.length_c   1.000
_cell.angle_alpha   90.00
_cell.angle_beta   90.00
_cell.angle_gamma   90.00
#
_symmetry.space_group_name_H-M   'P 1'
#
loop_
_entity.id
_entity.type
_entity.pdbx_description
1 polymer ?
#
loop_
_entity_poly.entity_id
_entity_poly.type
_entity_poly.pdbx_seq_one_letter_code
_entity_poly.pdbx_strand_id
1 'polypeptide(L)'
;MSGSPAAIPSISALDSGIALWREGYVFVRSRCDGLGTDAFRTRIMMRNVVCMRGPAAAEQFYMPGRFTRRRAIPRTALALLQDWGSVQTLDGEAHRHRKQMFMDMMDAAGIGRAISIFRAEWGATLDRAPRRVRLHDLAREALGRTAILWCALPLEEAEPERRTAELSAMIEGAGSFGLGHIRARLMRRRCEHWARQTIEAIRDGALQARSDSPAQRIALHRGLSGEELPPGIAAVELLNLLRPLVAIARFVTFIGHALHVHRDAAAHLSANAADADLEAFVQEVRRFYPFFPMVGGRVLEPFSWAGHQFGKDDWVLLDLYGTNHHPDAWHDAETFDPQRFRGWQGDGCTLVPQGGGGFLSGHRCPGEWLTIALMGEAVRQLLAMDYAVPEQDLHIPMNRLPTLPNSGLVLELGNT
;
A
#
# COMPACT_ATOMS: atom_id res chain seq x y z
N MET A 1 -43.77 6.76 -2.38
CA MET A 1 -43.25 8.12 -2.66
C MET A 1 -41.75 8.01 -2.83
N SER A 2 -41.29 7.88 -4.04
CA SER A 2 -39.84 7.84 -4.36
C SER A 2 -39.36 9.28 -4.38
N GLY A 3 -38.82 9.74 -3.25
CA GLY A 3 -38.08 10.99 -3.23
C GLY A 3 -36.88 10.89 -4.17
N SER A 4 -36.69 11.86 -5.04
CA SER A 4 -35.46 11.97 -5.82
C SER A 4 -34.25 11.90 -4.86
N PRO A 5 -33.20 11.09 -5.12
CA PRO A 5 -32.06 11.02 -4.26
C PRO A 5 -31.50 12.45 -4.08
N ALA A 6 -31.25 12.85 -2.84
CA ALA A 6 -30.72 14.17 -2.54
C ALA A 6 -29.36 14.33 -3.25
N ALA A 7 -29.14 15.47 -3.89
CA ALA A 7 -27.88 15.76 -4.57
C ALA A 7 -26.71 15.72 -3.58
N ILE A 8 -25.57 15.21 -3.99
CA ILE A 8 -24.34 15.18 -3.17
C ILE A 8 -24.04 16.58 -2.59
N PRO A 9 -23.99 16.74 -1.25
CA PRO A 9 -23.81 18.04 -0.61
C PRO A 9 -22.45 18.67 -0.97
N SER A 10 -22.38 19.99 -0.93
CA SER A 10 -21.16 20.74 -1.21
C SER A 10 -20.69 21.47 0.04
N ILE A 11 -19.42 21.29 0.38
CA ILE A 11 -18.77 22.08 1.43
C ILE A 11 -18.27 23.36 0.81
N SER A 12 -18.79 24.50 1.26
CA SER A 12 -18.39 25.83 0.80
C SER A 12 -17.09 26.27 1.49
N ALA A 13 -15.98 25.64 1.12
CA ALA A 13 -14.66 26.08 1.50
C ALA A 13 -13.92 26.61 0.27
N LEU A 14 -13.10 27.66 0.44
CA LEU A 14 -12.27 28.18 -0.65
C LEU A 14 -11.32 27.07 -1.15
N ASP A 15 -10.67 26.37 -0.22
CA ASP A 15 -9.86 25.17 -0.46
C ASP A 15 -9.79 24.31 0.81
N SER A 16 -10.05 23.01 0.68
CA SER A 16 -9.97 22.04 1.78
C SER A 16 -8.59 21.35 1.88
N GLY A 17 -7.60 21.73 1.07
CA GLY A 17 -6.28 21.09 1.08
C GLY A 17 -5.56 21.17 2.43
N ILE A 18 -5.68 22.32 3.14
CA ILE A 18 -5.10 22.48 4.49
C ILE A 18 -5.82 21.55 5.49
N ALA A 19 -7.15 21.45 5.38
CA ALA A 19 -7.92 20.55 6.25
C ALA A 19 -7.55 19.09 5.99
N LEU A 20 -7.45 18.68 4.73
CA LEU A 20 -6.97 17.35 4.34
C LEU A 20 -5.58 17.07 4.92
N TRP A 21 -4.66 18.03 4.85
CA TRP A 21 -3.33 17.85 5.41
C TRP A 21 -3.32 17.73 6.94
N ARG A 22 -4.21 18.49 7.64
CA ARG A 22 -4.30 18.47 9.10
C ARG A 22 -5.02 17.24 9.66
N GLU A 23 -5.97 16.69 8.91
CA GLU A 23 -6.83 15.58 9.36
C GLU A 23 -6.40 14.23 8.78
N GLY A 24 -5.69 14.22 7.66
CA GLY A 24 -5.11 13.02 7.05
C GLY A 24 -6.15 11.94 6.72
N TYR A 25 -6.03 10.79 7.37
CA TYR A 25 -6.87 9.61 7.13
C TYR A 25 -8.35 9.82 7.46
N VAL A 26 -8.68 10.73 8.37
CA VAL A 26 -10.08 10.93 8.80
C VAL A 26 -10.79 12.06 8.06
N PHE A 27 -10.11 12.76 7.15
CA PHE A 27 -10.64 13.93 6.44
C PHE A 27 -11.98 13.67 5.73
N VAL A 28 -12.07 12.61 4.94
CA VAL A 28 -13.29 12.29 4.17
C VAL A 28 -14.35 11.75 5.11
N ARG A 29 -13.98 10.78 5.94
CA ARG A 29 -14.86 10.13 6.89
C ARG A 29 -15.57 11.13 7.80
N SER A 30 -14.83 12.03 8.47
CA SER A 30 -15.42 13.02 9.40
C SER A 30 -16.49 13.90 8.75
N ARG A 31 -16.28 14.24 7.48
CA ARG A 31 -17.25 15.06 6.72
C ARG A 31 -18.46 14.27 6.29
N CYS A 32 -18.25 13.05 5.86
CA CYS A 32 -19.35 12.15 5.53
C CYS A 32 -20.25 11.89 6.74
N ASP A 33 -19.65 11.63 7.91
CA ASP A 33 -20.37 11.42 9.17
C ASP A 33 -21.15 12.69 9.57
N GLY A 34 -20.52 13.85 9.50
CA GLY A 34 -21.16 15.12 9.84
C GLY A 34 -22.28 15.55 8.89
N LEU A 35 -22.25 15.08 7.64
CA LEU A 35 -23.25 15.38 6.62
C LEU A 35 -24.30 14.28 6.46
N GLY A 36 -24.16 13.14 7.13
CA GLY A 36 -25.03 11.99 7.00
C GLY A 36 -25.06 11.41 5.58
N THR A 37 -23.90 11.35 4.90
CA THR A 37 -23.76 10.93 3.49
C THR A 37 -22.43 10.26 3.23
N ASP A 38 -22.35 9.44 2.19
CA ASP A 38 -21.09 8.80 1.77
C ASP A 38 -20.37 9.54 0.65
N ALA A 39 -20.84 10.72 0.29
CA ALA A 39 -20.14 11.56 -0.68
C ALA A 39 -20.41 13.04 -0.46
N PHE A 40 -19.41 13.88 -0.73
CA PHE A 40 -19.54 15.34 -0.73
C PHE A 40 -18.63 15.97 -1.78
N ARG A 41 -18.96 17.20 -2.18
CA ARG A 41 -18.15 18.02 -3.08
C ARG A 41 -17.38 19.06 -2.29
N THR A 42 -16.14 19.29 -2.68
CA THR A 42 -15.29 20.34 -2.12
C THR A 42 -14.25 20.80 -3.13
N ARG A 43 -13.31 21.63 -2.69
CA ARG A 43 -12.11 22.02 -3.47
C ARG A 43 -10.85 21.55 -2.75
N ILE A 44 -9.92 20.98 -3.49
CA ILE A 44 -8.57 20.64 -3.03
C ILE A 44 -7.58 21.13 -4.08
N MET A 45 -6.55 21.88 -3.66
CA MET A 45 -5.61 22.53 -4.57
C MET A 45 -6.33 23.39 -5.62
N MET A 46 -7.35 24.15 -5.19
CA MET A 46 -8.21 25.02 -6.00
C MET A 46 -8.99 24.30 -7.12
N ARG A 47 -9.09 22.96 -7.07
CA ARG A 47 -9.84 22.13 -8.04
C ARG A 47 -11.04 21.52 -7.38
N ASN A 48 -12.15 21.48 -8.09
CA ASN A 48 -13.34 20.76 -7.65
C ASN A 48 -13.03 19.26 -7.56
N VAL A 49 -13.51 18.62 -6.50
CA VAL A 49 -13.35 17.21 -6.24
C VAL A 49 -14.60 16.65 -5.57
N VAL A 50 -14.97 15.43 -5.93
CA VAL A 50 -15.95 14.64 -5.20
C VAL A 50 -15.17 13.66 -4.33
N CYS A 51 -15.37 13.74 -3.01
CA CYS A 51 -14.88 12.77 -2.05
C CYS A 51 -15.99 11.77 -1.76
N MET A 52 -15.66 10.47 -1.73
CA MET A 52 -16.63 9.41 -1.51
C MET A 52 -16.03 8.27 -0.69
N ARG A 53 -16.86 7.52 0.03
CA ARG A 53 -16.46 6.36 0.84
C ARG A 53 -17.53 5.26 0.82
N GLY A 54 -17.16 4.11 1.34
CA GLY A 54 -18.05 2.96 1.54
C GLY A 54 -18.14 2.02 0.35
N PRO A 55 -18.76 0.83 0.55
CA PRO A 55 -18.82 -0.22 -0.48
C PRO A 55 -19.50 0.23 -1.77
N ALA A 56 -20.67 0.89 -1.66
CA ALA A 56 -21.41 1.38 -2.83
C ALA A 56 -20.60 2.41 -3.65
N ALA A 57 -19.85 3.28 -2.97
CA ALA A 57 -18.94 4.22 -3.63
C ALA A 57 -17.75 3.50 -4.29
N ALA A 58 -17.19 2.49 -3.62
CA ALA A 58 -16.10 1.67 -4.16
C ALA A 58 -16.54 0.89 -5.41
N GLU A 59 -17.74 0.34 -5.44
CA GLU A 59 -18.33 -0.31 -6.63
C GLU A 59 -18.35 0.65 -7.82
N GLN A 60 -18.82 1.88 -7.61
CA GLN A 60 -18.83 2.89 -8.68
C GLN A 60 -17.42 3.23 -9.14
N PHE A 61 -16.50 3.40 -8.19
CA PHE A 61 -15.13 3.81 -8.47
C PHE A 61 -14.31 2.75 -9.20
N TYR A 62 -14.56 1.48 -8.91
CA TYR A 62 -13.86 0.35 -9.53
C TYR A 62 -14.59 -0.27 -10.73
N MET A 63 -15.71 0.30 -11.14
CA MET A 63 -16.42 -0.16 -12.34
C MET A 63 -15.51 0.00 -13.58
N PRO A 64 -15.34 -1.07 -14.37
CA PRO A 64 -14.46 -1.02 -15.54
C PRO A 64 -14.82 0.11 -16.52
N GLY A 65 -13.82 0.82 -17.01
CA GLY A 65 -13.99 1.91 -17.99
C GLY A 65 -14.52 3.23 -17.43
N ARG A 66 -14.90 3.30 -16.16
CA ARG A 66 -15.49 4.50 -15.56
C ARG A 66 -14.46 5.56 -15.17
N PHE A 67 -13.32 5.15 -14.65
CA PHE A 67 -12.26 6.05 -14.19
C PHE A 67 -10.89 5.71 -14.77
N THR A 68 -10.10 6.75 -15.03
CA THR A 68 -8.66 6.64 -15.26
C THR A 68 -7.88 7.10 -14.04
N ARG A 69 -6.69 6.55 -13.85
CA ARG A 69 -5.72 7.02 -12.85
C ARG A 69 -4.85 8.18 -13.35
N ARG A 70 -4.90 8.48 -14.65
CA ARG A 70 -4.13 9.57 -15.24
C ARG A 70 -4.57 10.91 -14.65
N ARG A 71 -3.60 11.70 -14.18
CA ARG A 71 -3.82 13.02 -13.53
C ARG A 71 -4.77 12.99 -12.33
N ALA A 72 -4.97 11.81 -11.72
CA ALA A 72 -5.91 11.62 -10.61
C ALA A 72 -5.28 11.88 -9.23
N ILE A 73 -3.94 11.91 -9.14
CA ILE A 73 -3.22 12.23 -7.90
C ILE A 73 -2.34 13.47 -8.12
N PRO A 74 -2.02 14.22 -7.05
CA PRO A 74 -1.12 15.37 -7.15
C PRO A 74 0.24 14.98 -7.74
N ARG A 75 0.81 15.89 -8.56
CA ARG A 75 2.12 15.67 -9.20
C ARG A 75 3.24 15.39 -8.19
N THR A 76 3.14 15.96 -6.99
CA THR A 76 4.11 15.74 -5.91
C THR A 76 4.11 14.28 -5.43
N ALA A 77 2.95 13.68 -5.20
CA ALA A 77 2.81 12.28 -4.83
C ALA A 77 3.15 11.36 -6.01
N LEU A 78 2.71 11.70 -7.23
CA LEU A 78 3.06 10.95 -8.45
C LEU A 78 4.58 10.84 -8.61
N ALA A 79 5.30 11.95 -8.44
CA ALA A 79 6.75 12.02 -8.58
C ALA A 79 7.55 11.26 -7.52
N LEU A 80 6.92 10.66 -6.54
CA LEU A 80 7.56 9.80 -5.52
C LEU A 80 7.09 8.35 -5.55
N LEU A 81 5.81 8.13 -5.84
CA LEU A 81 5.19 6.81 -5.74
C LEU A 81 4.97 6.12 -7.09
N GLN A 82 4.91 6.88 -8.17
CA GLN A 82 4.59 6.40 -9.52
C GLN A 82 5.45 7.12 -10.54
N ASP A 83 5.16 6.92 -11.83
CA ASP A 83 5.65 7.79 -12.90
C ASP A 83 4.75 7.66 -14.12
N TRP A 84 4.90 8.60 -15.06
CA TRP A 84 4.19 8.54 -16.33
C TRP A 84 4.61 7.30 -17.11
N GLY A 85 3.62 6.52 -17.58
CA GLY A 85 3.88 5.28 -18.32
C GLY A 85 4.14 4.05 -17.45
N SER A 86 4.16 4.18 -16.11
CA SER A 86 4.17 3.05 -15.20
C SER A 86 2.77 2.40 -15.10
N VAL A 87 2.72 1.16 -14.64
CA VAL A 87 1.50 0.35 -14.57
C VAL A 87 0.32 1.08 -13.92
N GLN A 88 0.56 1.90 -12.90
CA GLN A 88 -0.49 2.63 -12.18
C GLN A 88 -1.14 3.75 -13.02
N THR A 89 -0.47 4.22 -14.06
CA THR A 89 -0.96 5.30 -14.93
C THR A 89 -1.48 4.83 -16.29
N LEU A 90 -1.45 3.52 -16.52
CA LEU A 90 -2.01 2.90 -17.72
C LEU A 90 -3.48 2.56 -17.52
N ASP A 91 -4.22 2.47 -18.63
CA ASP A 91 -5.62 2.07 -18.65
C ASP A 91 -5.82 0.90 -19.65
N GLY A 92 -6.96 0.23 -19.55
CA GLY A 92 -7.42 -0.74 -20.54
C GLY A 92 -6.47 -1.93 -20.72
N GLU A 93 -6.20 -2.29 -21.97
CA GLU A 93 -5.39 -3.45 -22.34
C GLU A 93 -3.91 -3.26 -21.94
N ALA A 94 -3.34 -2.08 -22.12
CA ALA A 94 -1.97 -1.78 -21.74
C ALA A 94 -1.74 -1.93 -20.23
N HIS A 95 -2.73 -1.53 -19.41
CA HIS A 95 -2.69 -1.78 -17.97
C HIS A 95 -2.73 -3.28 -17.66
N ARG A 96 -3.69 -4.03 -18.23
CA ARG A 96 -3.83 -5.47 -17.97
C ARG A 96 -2.57 -6.24 -18.36
N HIS A 97 -2.01 -5.95 -19.54
CA HIS A 97 -0.78 -6.57 -20.01
C HIS A 97 0.40 -6.31 -19.09
N ARG A 98 0.59 -5.05 -18.66
CA ARG A 98 1.66 -4.69 -17.72
C ARG A 98 1.44 -5.29 -16.33
N LYS A 99 0.20 -5.30 -15.86
CA LYS A 99 -0.17 -5.90 -14.56
C LYS A 99 0.08 -7.41 -14.56
N GLN A 100 -0.18 -8.09 -15.68
CA GLN A 100 0.06 -9.53 -15.79
C GLN A 100 1.53 -9.88 -15.53
N MET A 101 2.47 -9.08 -16.02
CA MET A 101 3.90 -9.24 -15.70
C MET A 101 4.15 -9.32 -14.18
N PHE A 102 3.51 -8.45 -13.38
CA PHE A 102 3.63 -8.50 -11.92
C PHE A 102 2.98 -9.74 -11.32
N MET A 103 1.81 -10.11 -11.82
CA MET A 103 1.07 -11.28 -11.31
C MET A 103 1.83 -12.58 -11.57
N ASP A 104 2.47 -12.71 -12.73
CA ASP A 104 3.27 -13.90 -13.09
C ASP A 104 4.50 -14.10 -12.17
N MET A 105 4.97 -13.05 -11.51
CA MET A 105 6.05 -13.12 -10.53
C MET A 105 5.55 -13.51 -9.13
N MET A 106 4.26 -13.31 -8.86
CA MET A 106 3.61 -13.47 -7.56
C MET A 106 2.68 -14.69 -7.53
N ASP A 107 3.04 -15.73 -8.28
CA ASP A 107 2.44 -17.05 -8.18
C ASP A 107 2.80 -17.74 -6.85
N ALA A 108 2.23 -18.91 -6.59
CA ALA A 108 2.48 -19.64 -5.34
C ALA A 108 3.98 -19.91 -5.09
N ALA A 109 4.75 -20.20 -6.15
CA ALA A 109 6.19 -20.44 -6.05
C ALA A 109 6.97 -19.14 -5.75
N GLY A 110 6.58 -18.03 -6.40
CA GLY A 110 7.16 -16.70 -6.16
C GLY A 110 6.90 -16.21 -4.74
N ILE A 111 5.68 -16.37 -4.25
CA ILE A 111 5.29 -16.05 -2.87
C ILE A 111 6.06 -16.95 -1.88
N GLY A 112 6.12 -18.25 -2.12
CA GLY A 112 6.87 -19.19 -1.26
C GLY A 112 8.35 -18.83 -1.15
N ARG A 113 8.99 -18.43 -2.26
CA ARG A 113 10.37 -17.92 -2.24
C ARG A 113 10.50 -16.64 -1.41
N ALA A 114 9.57 -15.70 -1.55
CA ALA A 114 9.61 -14.46 -0.78
C ALA A 114 9.50 -14.71 0.73
N ILE A 115 8.61 -15.61 1.15
CA ILE A 115 8.46 -16.02 2.56
C ILE A 115 9.76 -16.63 3.08
N SER A 116 10.37 -17.56 2.32
CA SER A 116 11.61 -18.24 2.73
C SER A 116 12.77 -17.24 2.88
N ILE A 117 12.90 -16.29 1.95
CA ILE A 117 13.91 -15.24 2.02
C ILE A 117 13.63 -14.31 3.20
N PHE A 118 12.37 -13.88 3.38
CA PHE A 118 12.00 -13.00 4.50
C PHE A 118 12.30 -13.63 5.86
N ARG A 119 11.99 -14.91 6.03
CA ARG A 119 12.31 -15.65 7.26
C ARG A 119 13.81 -15.68 7.56
N ALA A 120 14.63 -15.94 6.55
CA ALA A 120 16.08 -15.94 6.69
C ALA A 120 16.63 -14.52 7.01
N GLU A 121 16.16 -13.50 6.28
CA GLU A 121 16.61 -12.11 6.50
C GLU A 121 16.10 -11.53 7.81
N TRP A 122 14.90 -11.94 8.27
CA TRP A 122 14.39 -11.59 9.59
C TRP A 122 15.30 -12.10 10.69
N GLY A 123 15.64 -13.40 10.70
CA GLY A 123 16.57 -13.99 11.65
C GLY A 123 17.93 -13.29 11.63
N ALA A 124 18.52 -13.14 10.43
CA ALA A 124 19.81 -12.48 10.28
C ALA A 124 19.81 -11.00 10.72
N THR A 125 18.68 -10.31 10.56
CA THR A 125 18.54 -8.92 11.03
C THR A 125 18.37 -8.88 12.56
N LEU A 126 17.61 -9.83 13.10
CA LEU A 126 17.41 -9.97 14.54
C LEU A 126 18.73 -10.27 15.28
N ASP A 127 19.56 -11.18 14.74
CA ASP A 127 20.88 -11.55 15.31
C ASP A 127 21.83 -10.35 15.42
N ARG A 128 21.67 -9.34 14.55
CA ARG A 128 22.47 -8.11 14.56
C ARG A 128 21.81 -6.98 15.33
N ALA A 129 20.57 -7.15 15.74
CA ALA A 129 19.80 -6.08 16.35
C ALA A 129 20.31 -5.77 17.77
N PRO A 130 20.34 -4.49 18.19
CA PRO A 130 20.60 -4.15 19.58
C PRO A 130 19.44 -4.63 20.46
N ARG A 131 19.74 -4.88 21.75
CA ARG A 131 18.72 -5.32 22.72
C ARG A 131 17.45 -4.46 22.70
N ARG A 132 17.57 -3.17 22.45
CA ARG A 132 16.43 -2.24 22.30
C ARG A 132 16.36 -1.76 20.86
N VAL A 133 15.31 -2.15 20.16
CA VAL A 133 15.13 -1.89 18.71
C VAL A 133 13.71 -1.39 18.43
N ARG A 134 13.57 -0.57 17.41
CA ARG A 134 12.24 -0.25 16.85
C ARG A 134 11.82 -1.36 15.90
N LEU A 135 10.66 -1.95 16.12
CA LEU A 135 10.13 -2.98 15.22
C LEU A 135 10.03 -2.48 13.77
N HIS A 136 9.65 -1.21 13.57
CA HIS A 136 9.60 -0.63 12.23
C HIS A 136 10.95 -0.65 11.51
N ASP A 137 12.04 -0.34 12.21
CA ASP A 137 13.37 -0.33 11.63
C ASP A 137 13.87 -1.75 11.33
N LEU A 138 13.64 -2.69 12.24
CA LEU A 138 13.93 -4.11 12.06
C LEU A 138 13.20 -4.68 10.84
N ALA A 139 11.89 -4.47 10.76
CA ALA A 139 11.05 -4.95 9.66
C ALA A 139 11.45 -4.32 8.32
N ARG A 140 11.79 -3.03 8.34
CA ARG A 140 12.21 -2.30 7.14
C ARG A 140 13.54 -2.83 6.59
N GLU A 141 14.50 -3.12 7.44
CA GLU A 141 15.78 -3.72 7.05
C GLU A 141 15.57 -5.12 6.47
N ALA A 142 14.90 -6.00 7.19
CA ALA A 142 14.62 -7.36 6.73
C ALA A 142 13.86 -7.39 5.40
N LEU A 143 12.81 -6.57 5.24
CA LEU A 143 12.03 -6.48 4.00
C LEU A 143 12.79 -5.83 2.86
N GLY A 144 13.68 -4.88 3.14
CA GLY A 144 14.53 -4.26 2.11
C GLY A 144 15.50 -5.28 1.51
N ARG A 145 16.15 -6.07 2.34
CA ARG A 145 17.03 -7.17 1.91
C ARG A 145 16.24 -8.26 1.19
N THR A 146 15.06 -8.62 1.73
CA THR A 146 14.12 -9.56 1.09
C THR A 146 13.76 -9.10 -0.32
N ALA A 147 13.43 -7.83 -0.52
CA ALA A 147 13.05 -7.29 -1.83
C ALA A 147 14.17 -7.44 -2.85
N ILE A 148 15.41 -7.12 -2.48
CA ILE A 148 16.59 -7.24 -3.33
C ILE A 148 16.85 -8.70 -3.70
N LEU A 149 16.89 -9.60 -2.72
CA LEU A 149 17.13 -11.02 -2.92
C LEU A 149 16.02 -11.71 -3.71
N TRP A 150 14.77 -11.37 -3.45
CA TRP A 150 13.64 -11.92 -4.20
C TRP A 150 13.68 -11.51 -5.68
N CYS A 151 14.14 -10.28 -5.96
CA CYS A 151 14.42 -9.83 -7.33
C CYS A 151 15.62 -10.51 -7.96
N ALA A 152 16.37 -11.33 -7.21
CA ALA A 152 17.64 -11.94 -7.60
C ALA A 152 18.75 -10.93 -7.96
N LEU A 153 18.78 -9.82 -7.22
CA LEU A 153 19.84 -8.82 -7.32
C LEU A 153 20.95 -9.11 -6.31
N PRO A 154 22.25 -8.95 -6.68
CA PRO A 154 23.35 -9.17 -5.76
C PRO A 154 23.33 -8.17 -4.61
N LEU A 155 23.42 -8.65 -3.35
CA LEU A 155 23.35 -7.77 -2.18
C LEU A 155 24.51 -6.78 -2.12
N GLU A 156 25.74 -7.23 -2.40
CA GLU A 156 26.94 -6.38 -2.34
C GLU A 156 26.84 -5.20 -3.31
N GLU A 157 26.40 -5.46 -4.55
CA GLU A 157 26.23 -4.42 -5.58
C GLU A 157 25.00 -3.54 -5.35
N ALA A 158 23.96 -4.09 -4.72
CA ALA A 158 22.72 -3.39 -4.46
C ALA A 158 22.79 -2.43 -3.26
N GLU A 159 23.80 -2.56 -2.37
CA GLU A 159 23.90 -1.74 -1.15
C GLU A 159 22.58 -1.70 -0.36
N PRO A 160 22.10 -2.81 0.23
CA PRO A 160 20.72 -2.98 0.69
C PRO A 160 20.29 -1.90 1.70
N GLU A 161 21.15 -1.48 2.61
CA GLU A 161 20.85 -0.43 3.60
C GLU A 161 20.55 0.90 2.91
N ARG A 162 21.36 1.26 1.92
CA ARG A 162 21.20 2.48 1.13
C ARG A 162 19.92 2.43 0.29
N ARG A 163 19.67 1.32 -0.43
CA ARG A 163 18.44 1.17 -1.24
C ARG A 163 17.19 1.17 -0.37
N THR A 164 17.23 0.48 0.76
CA THR A 164 16.13 0.49 1.73
C THR A 164 15.84 1.90 2.24
N ALA A 165 16.87 2.68 2.54
CA ALA A 165 16.70 4.08 2.97
C ALA A 165 16.12 4.96 1.85
N GLU A 166 16.57 4.79 0.61
CA GLU A 166 16.05 5.52 -0.55
C GLU A 166 14.58 5.17 -0.85
N LEU A 167 14.23 3.87 -0.82
CA LEU A 167 12.86 3.38 -1.00
C LEU A 167 11.93 3.87 0.11
N SER A 168 12.39 3.84 1.38
CA SER A 168 11.65 4.36 2.52
C SER A 168 11.40 5.86 2.40
N ALA A 169 12.40 6.64 1.97
CA ALA A 169 12.24 8.08 1.81
C ALA A 169 11.16 8.44 0.77
N MET A 170 10.99 7.63 -0.28
CA MET A 170 9.90 7.81 -1.25
C MET A 170 8.54 7.62 -0.59
N ILE A 171 8.41 6.63 0.29
CA ILE A 171 7.17 6.31 1.00
C ILE A 171 6.86 7.41 2.00
N GLU A 172 7.83 7.76 2.87
CA GLU A 172 7.69 8.81 3.89
C GLU A 172 7.43 10.18 3.29
N GLY A 173 8.05 10.47 2.15
CA GLY A 173 7.95 11.74 1.47
C GLY A 173 6.64 11.96 0.70
N ALA A 174 5.83 10.92 0.51
CA ALA A 174 4.64 10.99 -0.35
C ALA A 174 3.58 12.00 0.15
N GLY A 175 3.44 12.15 1.48
CA GLY A 175 2.55 13.13 2.12
C GLY A 175 3.29 14.36 2.66
N SER A 176 4.59 14.52 2.40
CA SER A 176 5.39 15.61 2.93
C SER A 176 5.49 16.81 1.98
N PHE A 177 5.79 17.97 2.54
CA PHE A 177 6.06 19.22 1.82
C PHE A 177 7.43 19.80 2.23
N GLY A 178 7.93 20.73 1.44
CA GLY A 178 9.17 21.44 1.76
C GLY A 178 10.43 20.56 1.63
N LEU A 179 11.39 20.75 2.55
CA LEU A 179 12.71 20.10 2.49
C LEU A 179 12.65 18.58 2.53
N GLY A 180 11.71 17.99 3.28
CA GLY A 180 11.49 16.55 3.33
C GLY A 180 11.13 15.97 1.96
N HIS A 181 10.24 16.64 1.24
CA HIS A 181 9.86 16.26 -0.12
C HIS A 181 11.03 16.37 -1.11
N ILE A 182 11.82 17.45 -1.02
CA ILE A 182 13.01 17.64 -1.87
C ILE A 182 14.02 16.52 -1.63
N ARG A 183 14.30 16.18 -0.36
CA ARG A 183 15.18 15.05 0.00
C ARG A 183 14.67 13.73 -0.58
N ALA A 184 13.39 13.43 -0.43
CA ALA A 184 12.77 12.22 -0.97
C ALA A 184 12.91 12.15 -2.50
N ARG A 185 12.74 13.26 -3.21
CA ARG A 185 12.95 13.32 -4.66
C ARG A 185 14.41 13.10 -5.07
N LEU A 186 15.37 13.61 -4.32
CA LEU A 186 16.79 13.35 -4.58
C LEU A 186 17.12 11.87 -4.37
N MET A 187 16.61 11.27 -3.29
CA MET A 187 16.79 9.84 -3.02
C MET A 187 16.12 8.99 -4.11
N ARG A 188 14.92 9.36 -4.55
CA ARG A 188 14.28 8.69 -5.68
C ARG A 188 15.13 8.71 -6.94
N ARG A 189 15.66 9.88 -7.33
CA ARG A 189 16.51 9.99 -8.54
C ARG A 189 17.72 9.07 -8.48
N ARG A 190 18.36 8.95 -7.31
CA ARG A 190 19.50 8.04 -7.10
C ARG A 190 19.09 6.58 -7.25
N CYS A 191 18.00 6.18 -6.61
CA CYS A 191 17.46 4.83 -6.68
C CYS A 191 16.97 4.48 -8.09
N GLU A 192 16.36 5.42 -8.81
CA GLU A 192 15.90 5.25 -10.18
C GLU A 192 17.09 5.14 -11.17
N HIS A 193 18.14 5.91 -10.96
CA HIS A 193 19.36 5.79 -11.73
C HIS A 193 20.01 4.41 -11.55
N TRP A 194 20.13 3.93 -10.30
CA TRP A 194 20.60 2.58 -10.01
C TRP A 194 19.71 1.51 -10.66
N ALA A 195 18.40 1.61 -10.51
CA ALA A 195 17.47 0.66 -11.12
C ALA A 195 17.60 0.63 -12.64
N ARG A 196 17.80 1.80 -13.28
CA ARG A 196 18.05 1.90 -14.72
C ARG A 196 19.35 1.20 -15.13
N GLN A 197 20.45 1.46 -14.41
CA GLN A 197 21.72 0.78 -14.65
C GLN A 197 21.59 -0.74 -14.49
N THR A 198 20.83 -1.20 -13.49
CA THR A 198 20.53 -2.62 -13.26
C THR A 198 19.77 -3.23 -14.45
N ILE A 199 18.75 -2.54 -14.97
CA ILE A 199 17.99 -3.00 -16.14
C ILE A 199 18.89 -3.09 -17.38
N GLU A 200 19.71 -2.07 -17.63
CA GLU A 200 20.64 -2.02 -18.74
C GLU A 200 21.69 -3.16 -18.62
N ALA A 201 22.28 -3.37 -17.45
CA ALA A 201 23.25 -4.43 -17.19
C ALA A 201 22.66 -5.85 -17.37
N ILE A 202 21.39 -6.07 -17.02
CA ILE A 202 20.70 -7.34 -17.28
C ILE A 202 20.51 -7.54 -18.80
N ARG A 203 20.11 -6.51 -19.54
CA ARG A 203 19.91 -6.57 -20.99
C ARG A 203 21.20 -6.85 -21.76
N ASP A 204 22.28 -6.22 -21.33
CA ASP A 204 23.61 -6.35 -21.95
C ASP A 204 24.35 -7.62 -21.49
N GLY A 205 23.76 -8.40 -20.55
CA GLY A 205 24.36 -9.63 -20.02
C GLY A 205 25.51 -9.39 -19.04
N ALA A 206 25.79 -8.13 -18.66
CA ALA A 206 26.80 -7.78 -17.68
C ALA A 206 26.40 -8.20 -16.26
N LEU A 207 25.10 -8.16 -15.95
CA LEU A 207 24.53 -8.72 -14.74
C LEU A 207 23.71 -9.97 -15.07
N GLN A 208 24.21 -11.13 -14.62
CA GLN A 208 23.50 -12.40 -14.80
C GLN A 208 22.39 -12.54 -13.73
N ALA A 209 21.21 -12.02 -14.01
CA ALA A 209 20.04 -12.30 -13.21
C ALA A 209 19.59 -13.75 -13.44
N ARG A 210 19.19 -14.44 -12.35
CA ARG A 210 18.63 -15.79 -12.48
C ARG A 210 17.46 -15.80 -13.46
N SER A 211 17.41 -16.81 -14.33
CA SER A 211 16.30 -17.01 -15.24
C SER A 211 14.94 -16.95 -14.50
N ASP A 212 13.99 -16.26 -15.07
CA ASP A 212 12.64 -16.03 -14.50
C ASP A 212 12.60 -15.26 -13.18
N SER A 213 13.70 -14.64 -12.77
CA SER A 213 13.66 -13.74 -11.62
C SER A 213 12.84 -12.48 -11.90
N PRO A 214 12.27 -11.84 -10.86
CA PRO A 214 11.51 -10.61 -11.04
C PRO A 214 12.29 -9.51 -11.77
N ALA A 215 13.58 -9.32 -11.47
CA ALA A 215 14.39 -8.32 -12.15
C ALA A 215 14.57 -8.64 -13.64
N GLN A 216 14.82 -9.91 -14.00
CA GLN A 216 14.95 -10.34 -15.40
C GLN A 216 13.63 -10.19 -16.15
N ARG A 217 12.51 -10.62 -15.56
CA ARG A 217 11.18 -10.48 -16.17
C ARG A 217 10.85 -9.02 -16.48
N ILE A 218 11.16 -8.11 -15.58
CA ILE A 218 10.95 -6.66 -15.80
C ILE A 218 11.90 -6.14 -16.88
N ALA A 219 13.18 -6.51 -16.82
CA ALA A 219 14.18 -6.04 -17.78
C ALA A 219 13.85 -6.45 -19.22
N LEU A 220 13.36 -7.67 -19.41
CA LEU A 220 13.06 -8.25 -20.74
C LEU A 220 11.58 -8.12 -21.13
N HIS A 221 10.73 -7.47 -20.31
CA HIS A 221 9.33 -7.33 -20.62
C HIS A 221 9.11 -6.53 -21.90
N ARG A 222 8.23 -7.04 -22.76
CA ARG A 222 7.82 -6.39 -24.01
C ARG A 222 6.41 -5.82 -23.87
N GLY A 223 6.20 -4.62 -24.40
CA GLY A 223 4.88 -3.99 -24.46
C GLY A 223 3.97 -4.68 -25.50
N LEU A 224 2.74 -4.16 -25.63
CA LEU A 224 1.77 -4.68 -26.61
C LEU A 224 2.27 -4.61 -28.07
N SER A 225 3.15 -3.67 -28.38
CA SER A 225 3.80 -3.55 -29.71
C SER A 225 4.92 -4.56 -29.96
N GLY A 226 5.27 -5.38 -28.95
CA GLY A 226 6.38 -6.33 -29.01
C GLY A 226 7.76 -5.73 -28.74
N GLU A 227 7.85 -4.43 -28.50
CA GLU A 227 9.09 -3.74 -28.19
C GLU A 227 9.41 -3.79 -26.70
N GLU A 228 10.69 -3.80 -26.37
CA GLU A 228 11.13 -3.70 -24.96
C GLU A 228 10.70 -2.37 -24.36
N LEU A 229 10.42 -2.38 -23.06
CA LEU A 229 10.14 -1.13 -22.35
C LEU A 229 11.34 -0.19 -22.42
N PRO A 230 11.14 1.12 -22.59
CA PRO A 230 12.21 2.08 -22.37
C PRO A 230 12.91 1.82 -21.02
N PRO A 231 14.27 1.88 -20.94
CA PRO A 231 15.00 1.54 -19.71
C PRO A 231 14.50 2.31 -18.47
N GLY A 232 14.12 3.58 -18.64
CA GLY A 232 13.54 4.39 -17.56
C GLY A 232 12.19 3.86 -17.07
N ILE A 233 11.31 3.36 -17.96
CA ILE A 233 10.03 2.76 -17.57
C ILE A 233 10.27 1.42 -16.86
N ALA A 234 11.15 0.56 -17.39
CA ALA A 234 11.50 -0.71 -16.74
C ALA A 234 12.11 -0.48 -15.35
N ALA A 235 12.94 0.56 -15.18
CA ALA A 235 13.49 0.97 -13.88
C ALA A 235 12.38 1.37 -12.89
N VAL A 236 11.40 2.15 -13.33
CA VAL A 236 10.26 2.52 -12.49
C VAL A 236 9.44 1.30 -12.10
N GLU A 237 9.23 0.32 -13.02
CA GLU A 237 8.53 -0.93 -12.69
C GLU A 237 9.33 -1.79 -11.70
N LEU A 238 10.66 -1.80 -11.76
CA LEU A 238 11.48 -2.44 -10.73
C LEU A 238 11.30 -1.76 -9.36
N LEU A 239 11.26 -0.43 -9.32
CA LEU A 239 10.96 0.30 -8.08
C LEU A 239 9.51 0.07 -7.60
N ASN A 240 8.56 -0.15 -8.51
CA ASN A 240 7.18 -0.51 -8.18
C ASN A 240 7.04 -1.91 -7.59
N LEU A 241 8.10 -2.72 -7.67
CA LEU A 241 8.21 -4.02 -6.99
C LEU A 241 8.95 -3.90 -5.66
N LEU A 242 10.12 -3.27 -5.65
CA LEU A 242 10.97 -3.14 -4.45
C LEU A 242 10.34 -2.27 -3.36
N ARG A 243 9.83 -1.10 -3.71
CA ARG A 243 9.27 -0.14 -2.75
C ARG A 243 8.06 -0.67 -1.99
N PRO A 244 7.05 -1.32 -2.62
CA PRO A 244 5.93 -1.90 -1.89
C PRO A 244 6.34 -2.97 -0.88
N LEU A 245 7.36 -3.78 -1.18
CA LEU A 245 7.89 -4.77 -0.22
C LEU A 245 8.44 -4.09 1.03
N VAL A 246 9.22 -3.01 0.87
CA VAL A 246 9.69 -2.20 2.02
C VAL A 246 8.52 -1.57 2.78
N ALA A 247 7.44 -1.17 2.09
CA ALA A 247 6.27 -0.56 2.72
C ALA A 247 5.51 -1.54 3.64
N ILE A 248 5.63 -2.87 3.44
CA ILE A 248 5.04 -3.88 4.32
C ILE A 248 5.54 -3.75 5.76
N ALA A 249 6.71 -3.16 5.99
CA ALA A 249 7.22 -2.87 7.35
C ALA A 249 6.22 -2.11 8.23
N ARG A 250 5.34 -1.29 7.63
CA ARG A 250 4.24 -0.65 8.36
C ARG A 250 3.23 -1.66 8.87
N PHE A 251 2.82 -2.58 8.02
CA PHE A 251 1.91 -3.64 8.45
C PHE A 251 2.56 -4.52 9.52
N VAL A 252 3.85 -4.85 9.41
CA VAL A 252 4.57 -5.59 10.47
C VAL A 252 4.56 -4.80 11.78
N THR A 253 4.74 -3.48 11.73
CA THR A 253 4.65 -2.62 12.92
C THR A 253 3.23 -2.62 13.49
N PHE A 254 2.20 -2.56 12.66
CA PHE A 254 0.80 -2.65 13.08
C PHE A 254 0.44 -4.03 13.63
N ILE A 255 1.01 -5.11 13.09
CA ILE A 255 0.90 -6.47 13.66
C ILE A 255 1.43 -6.46 15.10
N GLY A 256 2.66 -6.00 15.31
CA GLY A 256 3.24 -5.93 16.66
C GLY A 256 2.44 -5.06 17.63
N HIS A 257 1.93 -3.92 17.13
CA HIS A 257 1.01 -3.06 17.88
C HIS A 257 -0.29 -3.79 18.24
N ALA A 258 -0.91 -4.49 17.28
CA ALA A 258 -2.15 -5.23 17.52
C ALA A 258 -1.95 -6.37 18.52
N LEU A 259 -0.87 -7.14 18.41
CA LEU A 259 -0.52 -8.20 19.36
C LEU A 259 -0.34 -7.67 20.80
N HIS A 260 0.13 -6.43 20.94
CA HIS A 260 0.34 -5.81 22.25
C HIS A 260 -0.93 -5.16 22.82
N VAL A 261 -1.68 -4.42 21.99
CA VAL A 261 -2.84 -3.61 22.43
C VAL A 261 -4.12 -4.41 22.48
N HIS A 262 -4.33 -5.35 21.53
CA HIS A 262 -5.54 -6.16 21.42
C HIS A 262 -5.27 -7.62 21.85
N ARG A 263 -4.73 -7.78 23.06
CA ARG A 263 -4.26 -9.09 23.59
C ARG A 263 -5.35 -10.15 23.58
N ASP A 264 -6.59 -9.78 23.92
CA ASP A 264 -7.72 -10.72 23.96
C ASP A 264 -8.05 -11.24 22.55
N ALA A 265 -8.02 -10.38 21.55
CA ALA A 265 -8.21 -10.77 20.15
C ALA A 265 -7.08 -11.63 19.59
N ALA A 266 -5.88 -11.52 20.17
CA ALA A 266 -4.70 -12.29 19.77
C ALA A 266 -4.44 -13.52 20.67
N ALA A 267 -5.18 -13.72 21.74
CA ALA A 267 -4.89 -14.73 22.79
C ALA A 267 -4.86 -16.17 22.28
N HIS A 268 -5.57 -16.47 21.19
CA HIS A 268 -5.60 -17.81 20.57
C HIS A 268 -4.47 -18.03 19.53
N LEU A 269 -3.70 -16.97 19.21
CA LEU A 269 -2.60 -17.07 18.26
C LEU A 269 -1.34 -17.60 18.95
N SER A 270 -0.64 -18.48 18.24
CA SER A 270 0.68 -18.95 18.58
C SER A 270 1.54 -19.05 17.33
N ALA A 271 2.84 -19.26 17.46
CA ALA A 271 3.72 -19.43 16.32
C ALA A 271 3.30 -20.61 15.40
N ASN A 272 2.57 -21.59 15.96
CA ASN A 272 2.02 -22.74 15.25
C ASN A 272 0.51 -22.63 14.99
N ALA A 273 -0.08 -21.43 15.08
CA ALA A 273 -1.49 -21.22 14.79
C ALA A 273 -1.85 -21.67 13.37
N ALA A 274 -3.09 -22.12 13.19
CA ALA A 274 -3.59 -22.50 11.87
C ALA A 274 -3.53 -21.30 10.89
N ASP A 275 -3.28 -21.58 9.62
CA ASP A 275 -3.18 -20.54 8.59
C ASP A 275 -4.45 -19.68 8.52
N ALA A 276 -5.63 -20.26 8.72
CA ALA A 276 -6.89 -19.54 8.73
C ALA A 276 -7.00 -18.50 9.88
N ASP A 277 -6.45 -18.79 11.06
CA ASP A 277 -6.45 -17.86 12.18
C ASP A 277 -5.46 -16.71 11.96
N LEU A 278 -4.30 -17.03 11.38
CA LEU A 278 -3.31 -16.03 11.00
C LEU A 278 -3.85 -15.14 9.88
N GLU A 279 -4.51 -15.71 8.89
CA GLU A 279 -5.12 -14.94 7.81
C GLU A 279 -6.21 -14.02 8.34
N ALA A 280 -7.10 -14.49 9.20
CA ALA A 280 -8.15 -13.67 9.83
C ALA A 280 -7.53 -12.48 10.59
N PHE A 281 -6.48 -12.70 11.37
CA PHE A 281 -5.77 -11.65 12.08
C PHE A 281 -5.10 -10.65 11.12
N VAL A 282 -4.42 -11.15 10.08
CA VAL A 282 -3.78 -10.31 9.06
C VAL A 282 -4.79 -9.46 8.31
N GLN A 283 -5.95 -10.01 7.94
CA GLN A 283 -7.00 -9.26 7.27
C GLN A 283 -7.57 -8.17 8.17
N GLU A 284 -7.74 -8.45 9.47
CA GLU A 284 -8.20 -7.41 10.41
C GLU A 284 -7.15 -6.32 10.60
N VAL A 285 -5.86 -6.65 10.67
CA VAL A 285 -4.79 -5.64 10.65
C VAL A 285 -4.86 -4.77 9.40
N ARG A 286 -5.09 -5.37 8.23
CA ARG A 286 -5.22 -4.65 6.96
C ARG A 286 -6.45 -3.74 6.91
N ARG A 287 -7.54 -4.16 7.55
CA ARG A 287 -8.78 -3.38 7.63
C ARG A 287 -8.67 -2.22 8.61
N PHE A 288 -8.20 -2.50 9.81
CA PHE A 288 -8.28 -1.60 10.95
C PHE A 288 -7.19 -0.52 10.93
N TYR A 289 -5.97 -0.86 10.51
CA TYR A 289 -4.86 0.09 10.57
C TYR A 289 -4.74 0.97 9.33
N PRO A 290 -4.35 2.25 9.49
CA PRO A 290 -4.27 3.21 8.40
C PRO A 290 -3.04 2.97 7.51
N PHE A 291 -3.25 2.41 6.31
CA PHE A 291 -2.17 2.15 5.36
C PHE A 291 -2.20 3.13 4.18
N PHE A 292 -3.20 3.06 3.32
CA PHE A 292 -3.45 4.07 2.30
C PHE A 292 -4.68 4.91 2.68
N PRO A 293 -4.58 6.26 2.65
CA PRO A 293 -5.73 7.10 3.01
C PRO A 293 -6.81 7.07 1.93
N MET A 294 -6.42 7.28 0.67
CA MET A 294 -7.36 7.42 -0.44
C MET A 294 -6.69 7.18 -1.79
N VAL A 295 -7.51 6.95 -2.80
CA VAL A 295 -7.11 6.85 -4.20
C VAL A 295 -7.90 7.83 -5.06
N GLY A 296 -7.25 8.37 -6.10
CA GLY A 296 -7.87 9.30 -7.04
C GLY A 296 -8.29 8.63 -8.34
N GLY A 297 -9.33 9.17 -8.97
CA GLY A 297 -9.78 8.83 -10.32
C GLY A 297 -10.23 10.08 -11.08
N ARG A 298 -10.12 10.03 -12.42
CA ARG A 298 -10.75 10.98 -13.33
C ARG A 298 -11.84 10.25 -14.09
N VAL A 299 -13.02 10.83 -14.16
CA VAL A 299 -14.16 10.26 -14.89
C VAL A 299 -13.82 10.16 -16.38
N LEU A 300 -13.96 8.99 -16.96
CA LEU A 300 -13.79 8.76 -18.40
C LEU A 300 -15.09 9.03 -19.15
N GLU A 301 -16.18 8.47 -18.65
CA GLU A 301 -17.51 8.60 -19.25
C GLU A 301 -18.50 9.13 -18.22
N PRO A 302 -19.35 10.11 -18.59
CA PRO A 302 -20.36 10.66 -17.70
C PRO A 302 -21.29 9.59 -17.12
N PHE A 303 -21.62 9.70 -15.85
CA PHE A 303 -22.57 8.81 -15.18
C PHE A 303 -23.31 9.51 -14.05
N SER A 304 -24.38 8.91 -13.57
CA SER A 304 -25.16 9.38 -12.42
C SER A 304 -25.03 8.43 -11.25
N TRP A 305 -24.76 8.97 -10.07
CA TRP A 305 -24.77 8.20 -8.83
C TRP A 305 -25.11 9.12 -7.64
N ALA A 306 -25.89 8.60 -6.67
CA ALA A 306 -26.30 9.33 -5.48
C ALA A 306 -26.87 10.74 -5.80
N GLY A 307 -27.72 10.86 -6.83
CA GLY A 307 -28.35 12.13 -7.23
C GLY A 307 -27.39 13.16 -7.87
N HIS A 308 -26.14 12.80 -8.14
CA HIS A 308 -25.15 13.66 -8.77
C HIS A 308 -24.81 13.19 -10.19
N GLN A 309 -24.66 14.15 -11.09
CA GLN A 309 -24.16 13.93 -12.44
C GLN A 309 -22.64 14.12 -12.46
N PHE A 310 -21.91 13.03 -12.71
CA PHE A 310 -20.46 13.08 -12.89
C PHE A 310 -20.15 13.35 -14.36
N GLY A 311 -19.48 14.45 -14.63
CA GLY A 311 -19.01 14.81 -15.96
C GLY A 311 -17.65 14.21 -16.29
N LYS A 312 -17.32 14.17 -17.58
CA LYS A 312 -15.98 13.76 -18.03
C LYS A 312 -14.90 14.63 -17.38
N ASP A 313 -13.78 14.03 -17.00
CA ASP A 313 -12.66 14.64 -16.28
C ASP A 313 -12.96 15.13 -14.85
N ASP A 314 -14.16 14.90 -14.31
CA ASP A 314 -14.41 15.15 -12.89
C ASP A 314 -13.40 14.40 -12.03
N TRP A 315 -12.89 15.09 -11.02
CA TRP A 315 -11.94 14.50 -10.09
C TRP A 315 -12.66 13.88 -8.90
N VAL A 316 -12.38 12.63 -8.65
CA VAL A 316 -12.97 11.85 -7.57
C VAL A 316 -11.87 11.28 -6.69
N LEU A 317 -12.07 11.33 -5.37
CA LEU A 317 -11.24 10.66 -4.36
C LEU A 317 -12.11 9.64 -3.62
N LEU A 318 -11.69 8.39 -3.65
CA LEU A 318 -12.26 7.32 -2.83
C LEU A 318 -11.42 7.18 -1.56
N ASP A 319 -12.05 7.35 -0.40
CA ASP A 319 -11.47 7.11 0.91
C ASP A 319 -11.36 5.61 1.17
N LEU A 320 -10.14 5.08 1.21
CA LEU A 320 -9.91 3.67 1.49
C LEU A 320 -10.03 3.36 2.98
N TYR A 321 -9.49 4.23 3.83
CA TYR A 321 -9.55 4.05 5.28
C TYR A 321 -11.00 4.14 5.78
N GLY A 322 -11.75 5.16 5.35
CA GLY A 322 -13.17 5.29 5.69
C GLY A 322 -14.03 4.16 5.13
N THR A 323 -13.69 3.59 3.97
CA THR A 323 -14.39 2.42 3.41
C THR A 323 -14.11 1.17 4.25
N ASN A 324 -12.87 0.95 4.69
CA ASN A 324 -12.52 -0.15 5.58
C ASN A 324 -13.16 -0.04 6.98
N HIS A 325 -13.69 1.13 7.35
CA HIS A 325 -14.39 1.40 8.62
C HIS A 325 -15.87 1.75 8.40
N HIS A 326 -16.42 1.43 7.23
CA HIS A 326 -17.81 1.78 6.92
C HIS A 326 -18.78 0.91 7.70
N PRO A 327 -19.78 1.50 8.41
CA PRO A 327 -20.70 0.75 9.27
C PRO A 327 -21.59 -0.23 8.50
N ASP A 328 -21.93 0.07 7.25
CA ASP A 328 -22.72 -0.84 6.40
C ASP A 328 -21.93 -2.08 5.96
N ALA A 329 -20.58 -2.01 6.01
CA ALA A 329 -19.71 -3.13 5.68
C ALA A 329 -19.29 -3.95 6.89
N TRP A 330 -19.09 -3.27 8.02
CA TRP A 330 -18.46 -3.84 9.20
C TRP A 330 -19.23 -3.51 10.47
N HIS A 331 -19.82 -4.53 11.09
CA HIS A 331 -20.39 -4.38 12.44
C HIS A 331 -19.27 -3.99 13.41
N ASP A 332 -19.53 -3.01 14.28
CA ASP A 332 -18.53 -2.49 15.23
C ASP A 332 -17.20 -2.16 14.55
N ALA A 333 -17.26 -1.37 13.48
CA ALA A 333 -16.11 -1.07 12.61
C ALA A 333 -14.89 -0.50 13.36
N GLU A 334 -15.10 0.14 14.52
CA GLU A 334 -14.04 0.70 15.38
C GLU A 334 -13.43 -0.32 16.37
N THR A 335 -13.95 -1.53 16.39
CA THR A 335 -13.41 -2.62 17.21
C THR A 335 -12.49 -3.49 16.37
N PHE A 336 -11.31 -3.80 16.91
CA PHE A 336 -10.39 -4.77 16.32
C PHE A 336 -10.89 -6.18 16.64
N ASP A 337 -11.39 -6.88 15.63
CA ASP A 337 -11.97 -8.23 15.78
C ASP A 337 -11.62 -9.12 14.59
N PRO A 338 -10.58 -9.96 14.69
CA PRO A 338 -10.21 -10.92 13.65
C PRO A 338 -11.31 -11.94 13.31
N GLN A 339 -12.25 -12.21 14.23
CA GLN A 339 -13.28 -13.24 14.01
C GLN A 339 -14.20 -12.90 12.83
N ARG A 340 -14.33 -11.61 12.48
CA ARG A 340 -15.10 -11.15 11.32
C ARG A 340 -14.59 -11.69 9.98
N PHE A 341 -13.34 -12.13 9.94
CA PHE A 341 -12.72 -12.70 8.74
C PHE A 341 -12.77 -14.24 8.69
N ARG A 342 -13.26 -14.92 9.72
CA ARG A 342 -13.48 -16.36 9.66
C ARG A 342 -14.60 -16.69 8.69
N GLY A 343 -14.27 -17.39 7.61
CA GLY A 343 -15.23 -17.72 6.55
C GLY A 343 -15.63 -16.54 5.65
N TRP A 344 -14.99 -15.37 5.81
CA TRP A 344 -15.22 -14.23 4.93
C TRP A 344 -14.70 -14.53 3.51
N GLN A 345 -15.60 -14.46 2.52
CA GLN A 345 -15.27 -14.82 1.14
C GLN A 345 -14.59 -13.68 0.37
N GLY A 346 -14.64 -12.48 0.91
CA GLY A 346 -14.08 -11.29 0.30
C GLY A 346 -14.92 -10.73 -0.85
N ASP A 347 -14.84 -9.45 -1.00
CA ASP A 347 -15.22 -8.75 -2.22
C ASP A 347 -14.20 -7.63 -2.52
N GLY A 348 -14.23 -7.12 -3.72
CA GLY A 348 -13.30 -6.07 -4.13
C GLY A 348 -13.70 -4.66 -3.72
N CYS A 349 -14.78 -4.47 -2.97
CA CYS A 349 -15.33 -3.13 -2.66
C CYS A 349 -15.51 -2.88 -1.16
N THR A 350 -15.56 -3.93 -0.34
CA THR A 350 -15.75 -3.85 1.11
C THR A 350 -14.42 -3.72 1.85
N LEU A 351 -13.42 -4.55 1.52
CA LEU A 351 -12.07 -4.48 2.06
C LEU A 351 -11.11 -3.97 0.99
N VAL A 352 -10.67 -2.71 1.12
CA VAL A 352 -9.91 -2.00 0.08
C VAL A 352 -8.58 -1.38 0.58
N PRO A 353 -7.83 -2.00 1.51
CA PRO A 353 -6.66 -1.37 2.12
C PRO A 353 -5.53 -1.06 1.12
N GLN A 354 -5.49 -1.77 0.02
CA GLN A 354 -4.51 -1.63 -1.08
C GLN A 354 -5.21 -1.41 -2.43
N GLY A 355 -6.39 -0.75 -2.40
CA GLY A 355 -7.28 -0.62 -3.54
C GLY A 355 -8.26 -1.77 -3.64
N GLY A 356 -9.21 -1.65 -4.56
CA GLY A 356 -10.32 -2.59 -4.72
C GLY A 356 -10.64 -2.91 -6.18
N GLY A 357 -11.85 -3.45 -6.39
CA GLY A 357 -12.33 -3.88 -7.70
C GLY A 357 -11.78 -5.24 -8.13
N GLY A 358 -11.89 -5.55 -9.41
CA GLY A 358 -11.43 -6.81 -9.98
C GLY A 358 -9.92 -7.00 -9.84
N PHE A 359 -9.50 -8.12 -9.23
CA PHE A 359 -8.08 -8.41 -9.01
C PHE A 359 -7.32 -8.57 -10.33
N LEU A 360 -7.89 -9.28 -11.30
CA LEU A 360 -7.25 -9.52 -12.59
C LEU A 360 -7.31 -8.31 -13.54
N SER A 361 -8.41 -7.59 -13.53
CA SER A 361 -8.73 -6.58 -14.55
C SER A 361 -8.56 -5.14 -14.10
N GLY A 362 -8.63 -4.87 -12.79
CA GLY A 362 -8.64 -3.53 -12.20
C GLY A 362 -7.29 -3.10 -11.62
N HIS A 363 -7.28 -1.91 -11.04
CA HIS A 363 -6.12 -1.32 -10.35
C HIS A 363 -5.92 -1.84 -8.90
N ARG A 364 -6.60 -2.91 -8.49
CA ARG A 364 -6.33 -3.60 -7.23
C ARG A 364 -4.88 -4.09 -7.22
N CYS A 365 -4.21 -3.99 -6.09
CA CYS A 365 -2.79 -4.28 -5.96
C CYS A 365 -2.43 -5.70 -6.43
N PRO A 366 -1.54 -5.89 -7.41
CA PRO A 366 -1.12 -7.23 -7.85
C PRO A 366 -0.36 -7.99 -6.75
N GLY A 367 0.32 -7.28 -5.84
CA GLY A 367 1.08 -7.85 -4.72
C GLY A 367 0.26 -8.09 -3.46
N GLU A 368 -1.06 -8.08 -3.52
CA GLU A 368 -1.90 -8.24 -2.34
C GLU A 368 -1.68 -9.59 -1.64
N TRP A 369 -1.66 -10.68 -2.38
CA TRP A 369 -1.44 -12.02 -1.83
C TRP A 369 -0.03 -12.20 -1.27
N LEU A 370 0.98 -11.62 -1.92
CA LEU A 370 2.34 -11.56 -1.41
C LEU A 370 2.41 -10.76 -0.09
N THR A 371 1.69 -9.64 -0.01
CA THR A 371 1.61 -8.86 1.23
C THR A 371 0.97 -9.66 2.36
N ILE A 372 -0.18 -10.32 2.12
CA ILE A 372 -0.86 -11.16 3.11
C ILE A 372 0.06 -12.27 3.61
N ALA A 373 0.74 -12.95 2.69
CA ALA A 373 1.64 -14.04 3.02
C ALA A 373 2.85 -13.58 3.87
N LEU A 374 3.49 -12.47 3.52
CA LEU A 374 4.58 -11.90 4.29
C LEU A 374 4.12 -11.36 5.66
N MET A 375 2.90 -10.82 5.75
CA MET A 375 2.30 -10.43 7.03
C MET A 375 2.04 -11.65 7.90
N GLY A 376 1.50 -12.75 7.36
CA GLY A 376 1.30 -14.01 8.08
C GLY A 376 2.61 -14.57 8.62
N GLU A 377 3.67 -14.56 7.81
CA GLU A 377 5.01 -14.96 8.28
C GLU A 377 5.53 -14.01 9.36
N ALA A 378 5.31 -12.69 9.25
CA ALA A 378 5.71 -11.73 10.29
C ALA A 378 4.98 -11.97 11.62
N VAL A 379 3.69 -12.36 11.58
CA VAL A 379 2.97 -12.79 12.80
C VAL A 379 3.66 -13.97 13.44
N ARG A 380 4.01 -15.02 12.66
CA ARG A 380 4.71 -16.20 13.18
C ARG A 380 6.05 -15.85 13.81
N GLN A 381 6.83 -15.00 13.15
CA GLN A 381 8.13 -14.55 13.66
C GLN A 381 7.98 -13.79 14.99
N LEU A 382 7.04 -12.84 15.07
CA LEU A 382 6.79 -12.06 16.29
C LEU A 382 6.30 -12.93 17.45
N LEU A 383 5.45 -13.94 17.19
CA LEU A 383 4.97 -14.86 18.21
C LEU A 383 6.05 -15.86 18.68
N ALA A 384 7.06 -16.12 17.85
CA ALA A 384 8.19 -16.98 18.21
C ALA A 384 9.33 -16.26 18.94
N MET A 385 9.35 -14.91 18.90
CA MET A 385 10.39 -14.11 19.54
C MET A 385 10.12 -13.94 21.04
N ASP A 386 11.20 -13.92 21.82
CA ASP A 386 11.18 -13.44 23.20
C ASP A 386 11.46 -11.94 23.23
N TYR A 387 10.45 -11.14 23.58
CA TYR A 387 10.58 -9.69 23.70
C TYR A 387 9.56 -9.10 24.68
N ALA A 388 9.90 -7.95 25.21
CA ALA A 388 8.98 -7.11 25.96
C ALA A 388 8.71 -5.79 25.20
N VAL A 389 7.52 -5.23 25.40
CA VAL A 389 7.16 -3.89 24.92
C VAL A 389 7.23 -2.95 26.12
N PRO A 390 8.28 -2.12 26.24
CA PRO A 390 8.41 -1.17 27.34
C PRO A 390 7.36 -0.05 27.22
N GLU A 391 7.17 0.70 28.32
CA GLU A 391 6.32 1.89 28.29
C GLU A 391 6.81 2.89 27.24
N GLN A 392 5.91 3.30 26.35
CA GLN A 392 6.21 4.12 25.19
C GLN A 392 4.96 4.76 24.59
N ASP A 393 5.12 5.74 23.70
CA ASP A 393 4.02 6.36 22.97
C ASP A 393 3.55 5.47 21.80
N LEU A 394 2.47 4.74 22.01
CA LEU A 394 1.83 3.87 21.03
C LEU A 394 0.75 4.58 20.19
N HIS A 395 0.51 5.89 20.41
CA HIS A 395 -0.48 6.63 19.65
C HIS A 395 -0.14 6.66 18.16
N ILE A 396 -1.16 6.39 17.33
CA ILE A 396 -1.07 6.43 15.86
C ILE A 396 -1.71 7.73 15.37
N PRO A 397 -0.93 8.74 14.99
CA PRO A 397 -1.46 10.04 14.58
C PRO A 397 -2.12 9.94 13.19
N MET A 398 -3.43 10.15 13.12
CA MET A 398 -4.21 10.05 11.88
C MET A 398 -3.95 11.18 10.89
N ASN A 399 -3.32 12.25 11.32
CA ASN A 399 -2.95 13.40 10.48
C ASN A 399 -1.57 13.28 9.81
N ARG A 400 -0.83 12.20 10.03
CA ARG A 400 0.44 11.93 9.36
C ARG A 400 0.22 10.98 8.18
N LEU A 401 0.71 11.33 7.00
CA LEU A 401 0.58 10.53 5.77
C LEU A 401 1.97 10.20 5.20
N PRO A 402 2.41 8.95 5.27
CA PRO A 402 1.83 7.80 5.96
C PRO A 402 2.10 7.84 7.47
N THR A 403 1.34 7.07 8.24
CA THR A 403 1.42 7.04 9.71
C THR A 403 1.99 5.74 10.28
N LEU A 404 2.41 5.82 11.53
CA LEU A 404 2.89 4.73 12.40
C LEU A 404 2.64 5.12 13.85
N PRO A 405 2.69 4.17 14.82
CA PRO A 405 2.85 4.53 16.23
C PRO A 405 4.02 5.50 16.42
N ASN A 406 3.87 6.52 17.24
CA ASN A 406 4.87 7.57 17.40
C ASN A 406 6.25 7.03 17.78
N SER A 407 6.30 5.98 18.59
CA SER A 407 7.54 5.29 18.98
C SER A 407 8.14 4.42 17.87
N GLY A 408 7.37 4.06 16.81
CA GLY A 408 7.74 3.04 15.84
C GLY A 408 7.72 1.63 16.40
N LEU A 409 7.09 1.45 17.57
CA LEU A 409 7.01 0.24 18.41
C LEU A 409 8.40 -0.27 18.81
N VAL A 410 8.88 0.23 19.94
CA VAL A 410 10.15 -0.22 20.55
C VAL A 410 9.95 -1.58 21.21
N LEU A 411 10.85 -2.50 20.95
CA LEU A 411 10.95 -3.80 21.57
C LEU A 411 12.23 -3.87 22.40
N GLU A 412 12.18 -4.55 23.54
CA GLU A 412 13.33 -5.02 24.32
C GLU A 412 13.45 -6.53 24.10
N LEU A 413 14.46 -6.93 23.34
CA LEU A 413 14.71 -8.33 23.01
C LEU A 413 15.22 -9.08 24.23
N GLY A 414 14.70 -10.29 24.46
CA GLY A 414 15.20 -11.22 25.47
C GLY A 414 16.66 -11.61 25.19
N ASN A 415 17.31 -12.22 26.17
CA ASN A 415 18.64 -12.80 25.94
C ASN A 415 18.44 -14.07 25.10
N THR A 416 18.87 -14.05 23.84
CA THR A 416 19.00 -15.25 23.01
C THR A 416 20.12 -16.13 23.49
#